data_5220cecc3783c94ffae167f9b79b67ee
#
_entry.id   5220cecc3783c94ffae167f9b79b67ee
#
_cell.length_a   1.000
_cell.length_b   1.000
_cell.length_c   1.000
_cell.angle_alpha   90.00
_cell.angle_beta   90.00
_cell.angle_gamma   90.00
#
_symmetry.space_group_name_H-M   'P 1'
#
loop_
_entity.id
_entity.type
_entity.pdbx_description
1 polymer ?
#
loop_
_entity_poly.entity_id
_entity_poly.type
_entity_poly.pdbx_seq_one_letter_code
_entity_poly.pdbx_strand_id
1 'polypeptide(L)'
;MSTNTPSVEVHEFETIDRCRICQNQKVDLILDLGDQPPANCLYKQNDNPPSRVPLRIGRCASCSTIQLLETVNPEQLFSKYVWLTQTAKTAVNYAEVFADRLEKITTGKSCSILEVGSNDGTFLKVLHRRGHKVLGVDPAVNIGKVARESGVPTVSDFFSVNLARDLVKNHQKFDVVIARNVLPHVSDLHSVIAGIKESLAVDGIAIFEFHRADMILEELHYDSIYHEHLYLHSLKSIENIANRYGLLAFDVDESPISGGSFVAYFSLSVLAESPSLKAAREHESSLQIGSLDAWQRFAENATDHILKFRNIVVGAISENKRIIGFGASARSSTLLNAAQLCGDHILAIADNNAWKHSLMTPGSAIKIVSFDEALSLRPDVVVLLAWNFKSELLAQLKNAGFSGEVIIPLPGSPHIELI
;
A
#
# COMPACT_ATOMS: atom_id res chain seq x y z
N MET A 1 -25.34 16.33 34.92
CA MET A 1 -24.73 15.09 34.34
C MET A 1 -24.73 15.28 32.86
N SER A 2 -23.61 15.71 32.30
CA SER A 2 -23.44 15.90 30.86
C SER A 2 -23.19 14.53 30.24
N THR A 3 -24.17 14.03 29.49
CA THR A 3 -24.00 12.82 28.68
C THR A 3 -23.09 13.19 27.48
N ASN A 4 -21.78 12.95 27.62
CA ASN A 4 -20.88 12.92 26.48
C ASN A 4 -21.31 11.72 25.62
N THR A 5 -22.14 11.94 24.64
CA THR A 5 -22.32 11.02 23.52
C THR A 5 -20.98 11.01 22.78
N PRO A 6 -20.29 9.86 22.61
CA PRO A 6 -19.07 9.81 21.83
C PRO A 6 -19.40 10.28 20.41
N SER A 7 -18.74 11.33 19.95
CA SER A 7 -18.89 11.80 18.55
C SER A 7 -18.38 10.70 17.62
N VAL A 8 -19.17 10.32 16.62
CA VAL A 8 -18.70 9.50 15.50
C VAL A 8 -17.55 10.28 14.86
N GLU A 9 -16.40 9.63 14.69
CA GLU A 9 -15.27 10.23 13.96
C GLU A 9 -15.69 10.32 12.49
N VAL A 10 -16.13 11.52 12.06
CA VAL A 10 -16.54 11.78 10.69
C VAL A 10 -15.29 12.06 9.88
N HIS A 11 -15.01 11.19 8.90
CA HIS A 11 -13.91 11.45 7.98
C HIS A 11 -14.32 12.54 6.99
N GLU A 12 -13.57 13.64 7.01
CA GLU A 12 -13.68 14.68 5.99
C GLU A 12 -13.09 14.17 4.69
N PHE A 13 -13.82 14.28 3.61
CA PHE A 13 -13.34 13.90 2.28
C PHE A 13 -13.82 14.88 1.21
N GLU A 14 -13.11 14.91 0.11
CA GLU A 14 -13.45 15.66 -1.09
C GLU A 14 -13.54 14.72 -2.29
N THR A 15 -14.51 14.94 -3.16
CA THR A 15 -14.60 14.27 -4.46
C THR A 15 -13.90 15.12 -5.52
N ILE A 16 -13.00 14.55 -6.29
CA ILE A 16 -12.30 15.28 -7.34
C ILE A 16 -13.21 15.60 -8.52
N ASP A 17 -13.01 16.77 -9.10
CA ASP A 17 -13.63 17.22 -10.35
C ASP A 17 -12.69 17.09 -11.56
N ARG A 18 -11.42 16.76 -11.33
CA ARG A 18 -10.35 16.67 -12.33
C ARG A 18 -9.26 15.68 -11.94
N CYS A 19 -8.52 15.23 -12.93
CA CYS A 19 -7.36 14.37 -12.69
C CYS A 19 -6.29 15.07 -11.86
N ARG A 20 -5.83 14.41 -10.78
CA ARG A 20 -4.78 14.93 -9.90
C ARG A 20 -3.43 15.13 -10.61
N ILE A 21 -3.16 14.40 -11.72
CA ILE A 21 -1.88 14.48 -12.45
C ILE A 21 -1.91 15.51 -13.58
N CYS A 22 -2.89 15.46 -14.50
CA CYS A 22 -2.88 16.32 -15.68
C CYS A 22 -3.90 17.46 -15.62
N GLN A 23 -4.71 17.52 -14.57
CA GLN A 23 -5.74 18.54 -14.34
C GLN A 23 -6.87 18.53 -15.39
N ASN A 24 -6.97 17.50 -16.24
CA ASN A 24 -8.09 17.33 -17.15
C ASN A 24 -9.37 16.97 -16.37
N GLN A 25 -10.50 17.57 -16.77
CA GLN A 25 -11.78 17.40 -16.07
C GLN A 25 -12.47 16.06 -16.36
N LYS A 26 -12.06 15.33 -17.42
CA LYS A 26 -12.71 14.07 -17.77
C LYS A 26 -12.04 12.89 -17.08
N VAL A 27 -12.67 12.42 -16.01
CA VAL A 27 -12.31 11.17 -15.32
C VAL A 27 -13.51 10.23 -15.42
N ASP A 28 -13.33 9.14 -16.18
CA ASP A 28 -14.39 8.14 -16.40
C ASP A 28 -14.43 7.18 -15.19
N LEU A 29 -15.58 7.00 -14.57
CA LEU A 29 -15.78 6.01 -13.50
C LEU A 29 -15.52 4.59 -14.05
N ILE A 30 -14.77 3.78 -13.29
CA ILE A 30 -14.43 2.39 -13.62
C ILE A 30 -15.15 1.43 -12.68
N LEU A 31 -14.94 1.58 -11.38
CA LEU A 31 -15.43 0.67 -10.36
C LEU A 31 -15.91 1.47 -9.16
N ASP A 32 -17.08 1.08 -8.65
CA ASP A 32 -17.64 1.56 -7.40
C ASP A 32 -17.77 0.39 -6.42
N LEU A 33 -16.99 0.44 -5.33
CA LEU A 33 -17.03 -0.58 -4.26
C LEU A 33 -17.97 -0.20 -3.12
N GLY A 34 -18.83 0.83 -3.33
CA GLY A 34 -19.76 1.34 -2.35
C GLY A 34 -19.08 2.15 -1.24
N ASP A 35 -19.88 2.52 -0.25
CA ASP A 35 -19.38 3.27 0.91
C ASP A 35 -18.65 2.33 1.87
N GLN A 36 -17.37 2.60 2.12
CA GLN A 36 -16.53 1.82 3.02
C GLN A 36 -15.80 2.74 4.02
N PRO A 37 -15.52 2.29 5.24
CA PRO A 37 -14.67 3.07 6.13
C PRO A 37 -13.20 2.98 5.67
N PRO A 38 -12.35 3.99 5.97
CA PRO A 38 -10.93 3.88 5.69
C PRO A 38 -10.31 2.65 6.35
N ALA A 39 -9.50 1.93 5.57
CA ALA A 39 -9.13 0.54 5.85
C ALA A 39 -8.31 0.32 7.14
N ASN A 40 -7.48 1.30 7.52
CA ASN A 40 -6.64 1.24 8.72
C ASN A 40 -7.26 1.97 9.94
N CYS A 41 -8.50 2.46 9.86
CA CYS A 41 -9.22 3.06 10.96
C CYS A 41 -9.78 1.98 11.92
N LEU A 42 -8.85 1.18 12.49
CA LEU A 42 -9.19 0.20 13.50
C LEU A 42 -9.72 0.89 14.76
N TYR A 43 -10.71 0.31 15.43
CA TYR A 43 -11.38 0.93 16.57
C TYR A 43 -11.58 -0.07 17.72
N LYS A 44 -11.81 0.42 18.95
CA LYS A 44 -12.11 -0.47 20.08
C LYS A 44 -13.56 -0.90 20.04
N GLN A 45 -13.86 -2.09 20.54
CA GLN A 45 -15.20 -2.69 20.52
C GLN A 45 -16.32 -1.78 21.09
N ASN A 46 -15.98 -0.92 22.06
CA ASN A 46 -16.94 -0.03 22.71
C ASN A 46 -16.95 1.40 22.10
N ASP A 47 -16.08 1.66 21.13
CA ASP A 47 -16.05 2.95 20.41
C ASP A 47 -17.06 2.92 19.25
N ASN A 48 -17.44 4.10 18.77
CA ASN A 48 -18.23 4.18 17.55
C ASN A 48 -17.37 3.72 16.36
N PRO A 49 -17.93 2.93 15.43
CA PRO A 49 -17.23 2.56 14.21
C PRO A 49 -16.94 3.82 13.37
N PRO A 50 -15.84 3.83 12.60
CA PRO A 50 -15.50 4.94 11.71
C PRO A 50 -16.58 5.16 10.64
N SER A 51 -16.75 6.43 10.23
CA SER A 51 -17.68 6.77 9.16
C SER A 51 -17.28 6.16 7.83
N ARG A 52 -18.26 5.97 6.95
CA ARG A 52 -18.05 5.43 5.61
C ARG A 52 -17.85 6.56 4.61
N VAL A 53 -17.01 6.33 3.62
CA VAL A 53 -16.71 7.23 2.51
C VAL A 53 -16.86 6.42 1.21
N PRO A 54 -17.39 6.98 0.11
CA PRO A 54 -17.45 6.28 -1.16
C PRO A 54 -16.05 5.80 -1.58
N LEU A 55 -15.95 4.58 -2.10
CA LEU A 55 -14.69 3.99 -2.56
C LEU A 55 -14.79 3.70 -4.05
N ARG A 56 -14.42 4.69 -4.85
CA ARG A 56 -14.58 4.67 -6.30
C ARG A 56 -13.28 4.96 -7.01
N ILE A 57 -12.99 4.22 -8.08
CA ILE A 57 -11.87 4.52 -8.97
C ILE A 57 -12.35 4.98 -10.33
N GLY A 58 -11.57 5.87 -10.92
CA GLY A 58 -11.80 6.39 -12.25
C GLY A 58 -10.50 6.49 -13.05
N ARG A 59 -10.67 6.54 -14.38
CA ARG A 59 -9.59 6.70 -15.36
C ARG A 59 -9.62 8.10 -15.96
N CYS A 60 -8.49 8.78 -15.95
CA CYS A 60 -8.36 10.03 -16.70
C CYS A 60 -8.36 9.77 -18.20
N ALA A 61 -9.30 10.40 -18.93
CA ALA A 61 -9.40 10.25 -20.39
C ALA A 61 -8.17 10.80 -21.15
N SER A 62 -7.42 11.73 -20.54
CA SER A 62 -6.27 12.39 -21.16
C SER A 62 -4.94 11.68 -20.90
N CYS A 63 -4.59 11.41 -19.63
CA CYS A 63 -3.29 10.83 -19.28
C CYS A 63 -3.37 9.35 -18.85
N SER A 64 -4.56 8.75 -18.89
CA SER A 64 -4.82 7.34 -18.55
C SER A 64 -4.52 6.94 -17.10
N THR A 65 -4.29 7.90 -16.20
CA THR A 65 -4.06 7.62 -14.77
C THR A 65 -5.32 7.03 -14.15
N ILE A 66 -5.14 5.94 -13.41
CA ILE A 66 -6.19 5.33 -12.57
C ILE A 66 -6.05 5.89 -11.17
N GLN A 67 -7.14 6.41 -10.62
CA GLN A 67 -7.12 7.12 -9.35
C GLN A 67 -8.45 6.99 -8.60
N LEU A 68 -8.41 7.10 -7.27
CA LEU A 68 -9.63 7.27 -6.48
C LEU A 68 -10.31 8.58 -6.84
N LEU A 69 -11.64 8.58 -6.78
CA LEU A 69 -12.42 9.81 -6.94
C LEU A 69 -12.51 10.61 -5.63
N GLU A 70 -12.42 9.96 -4.49
CA GLU A 70 -12.42 10.57 -3.18
C GLU A 70 -11.01 10.80 -2.64
N THR A 71 -10.84 11.86 -1.84
CA THR A 71 -9.63 12.14 -1.05
C THR A 71 -10.08 12.35 0.39
N VAL A 72 -9.75 11.41 1.27
CA VAL A 72 -9.93 11.58 2.72
C VAL A 72 -8.79 12.45 3.25
N ASN A 73 -9.07 13.27 4.27
CA ASN A 73 -8.07 14.15 4.87
C ASN A 73 -6.82 13.35 5.31
N PRO A 74 -5.63 13.65 4.74
CA PRO A 74 -4.40 12.90 5.04
C PRO A 74 -4.00 12.91 6.52
N GLU A 75 -4.29 13.99 7.24
CA GLU A 75 -3.98 14.09 8.67
C GLU A 75 -4.75 13.05 9.49
N GLN A 76 -6.00 12.74 9.09
CA GLN A 76 -6.80 11.70 9.74
C GLN A 76 -6.27 10.30 9.45
N LEU A 77 -5.66 10.07 8.28
CA LEU A 77 -5.16 8.76 7.86
C LEU A 77 -3.74 8.48 8.37
N PHE A 78 -2.85 9.47 8.37
CA PHE A 78 -1.41 9.23 8.49
C PHE A 78 -0.73 9.84 9.72
N SER A 79 -1.38 10.72 10.51
CA SER A 79 -0.76 11.31 11.72
C SER A 79 -0.45 10.28 12.79
N LYS A 80 -1.22 9.19 12.85
CA LYS A 80 -0.95 7.98 13.65
C LYS A 80 -1.12 6.77 12.76
N TYR A 81 -0.08 5.99 12.61
CA TYR A 81 -0.11 4.84 11.71
C TYR A 81 0.15 3.54 12.47
N VAL A 82 -0.50 2.46 12.05
CA VAL A 82 -0.47 1.18 12.78
C VAL A 82 0.46 0.14 12.13
N TRP A 83 0.92 0.40 10.90
CA TRP A 83 1.78 -0.55 10.19
C TRP A 83 3.26 -0.19 10.36
N LEU A 84 4.07 -1.20 10.68
CA LEU A 84 5.52 -1.12 10.80
C LEU A 84 6.16 -2.04 9.76
N THR A 85 7.10 -1.52 8.97
CA THR A 85 7.82 -2.28 7.93
C THR A 85 8.56 -3.49 8.53
N GLN A 86 9.16 -3.34 9.70
CA GLN A 86 9.89 -4.40 10.39
C GLN A 86 9.04 -5.62 10.79
N THR A 87 7.72 -5.52 10.79
CA THR A 87 6.82 -6.64 11.12
C THR A 87 6.66 -7.64 9.99
N ALA A 88 7.04 -7.27 8.76
CA ALA A 88 7.00 -8.13 7.58
C ALA A 88 8.40 -8.66 7.25
N LYS A 89 8.63 -9.97 7.45
CA LYS A 89 9.94 -10.60 7.14
C LYS A 89 10.36 -10.39 5.70
N THR A 90 9.41 -10.45 4.77
CA THR A 90 9.68 -10.19 3.35
C THR A 90 10.28 -8.81 3.15
N ALA A 91 9.75 -7.76 3.80
CA ALA A 91 10.27 -6.39 3.69
C ALA A 91 11.67 -6.26 4.31
N VAL A 92 11.88 -6.88 5.48
CA VAL A 92 13.20 -6.88 6.16
C VAL A 92 14.26 -7.55 5.29
N ASN A 93 13.95 -8.72 4.70
CA ASN A 93 14.87 -9.42 3.82
C ASN A 93 15.14 -8.63 2.53
N TYR A 94 14.08 -8.02 1.98
CA TYR A 94 14.22 -7.23 0.76
C TYR A 94 15.05 -5.95 0.95
N ALA A 95 15.11 -5.40 2.15
CA ALA A 95 15.93 -4.23 2.45
C ALA A 95 17.42 -4.46 2.17
N GLU A 96 17.94 -5.69 2.38
CA GLU A 96 19.32 -6.05 2.01
C GLU A 96 19.50 -6.12 0.48
N VAL A 97 18.55 -6.75 -0.23
CA VAL A 97 18.57 -6.84 -1.70
C VAL A 97 18.52 -5.45 -2.33
N PHE A 98 17.67 -4.58 -1.79
CA PHE A 98 17.56 -3.18 -2.21
C PHE A 98 18.87 -2.42 -2.01
N ALA A 99 19.53 -2.61 -0.88
CA ALA A 99 20.81 -1.97 -0.59
C ALA A 99 21.92 -2.48 -1.54
N ASP A 100 21.97 -3.80 -1.82
CA ASP A 100 22.90 -4.37 -2.81
C ASP A 100 22.71 -3.74 -4.20
N ARG A 101 21.47 -3.52 -4.57
CA ARG A 101 21.14 -2.88 -5.86
C ARG A 101 21.54 -1.41 -5.88
N LEU A 102 21.30 -0.68 -4.80
CA LEU A 102 21.70 0.72 -4.67
C LEU A 102 23.20 0.89 -4.80
N GLU A 103 24.00 0.04 -4.11
CA GLU A 103 25.47 0.07 -4.18
C GLU A 103 25.99 -0.18 -5.60
N LYS A 104 25.35 -1.07 -6.37
CA LYS A 104 25.70 -1.29 -7.78
C LYS A 104 25.46 -0.04 -8.62
N ILE A 105 24.31 0.63 -8.45
CA ILE A 105 23.96 1.83 -9.22
C ILE A 105 24.88 3.01 -8.83
N THR A 106 25.20 3.15 -7.56
CA THR A 106 26.08 4.22 -7.04
C THR A 106 27.56 3.87 -7.14
N THR A 107 27.92 2.74 -7.74
CA THR A 107 29.30 2.25 -7.90
C THR A 107 30.06 2.15 -6.57
N GLY A 108 29.37 1.76 -5.50
CA GLY A 108 29.94 1.55 -4.16
C GLY A 108 30.33 2.84 -3.42
N LYS A 109 29.93 4.00 -3.90
CA LYS A 109 30.19 5.29 -3.21
C LYS A 109 29.31 5.46 -1.99
N SER A 110 29.86 6.02 -0.92
CA SER A 110 29.04 6.50 0.21
C SER A 110 28.18 7.69 -0.25
N CYS A 111 26.87 7.56 -0.10
CA CYS A 111 25.88 8.54 -0.56
C CYS A 111 25.18 9.21 0.62
N SER A 112 24.71 10.44 0.38
CA SER A 112 23.68 11.10 1.18
C SER A 112 22.31 10.67 0.65
N ILE A 113 21.45 10.09 1.51
CA ILE A 113 20.19 9.46 1.14
C ILE A 113 19.05 10.08 1.92
N LEU A 114 18.02 10.53 1.22
CA LEU A 114 16.74 10.94 1.79
C LEU A 114 15.67 9.90 1.44
N GLU A 115 14.92 9.40 2.42
CA GLU A 115 13.75 8.57 2.16
C GLU A 115 12.48 9.29 2.60
N VAL A 116 11.56 9.49 1.65
CA VAL A 116 10.22 10.04 1.86
C VAL A 116 9.27 8.89 2.20
N GLY A 117 8.49 9.04 3.28
CA GLY A 117 7.66 7.95 3.81
C GLY A 117 8.52 6.82 4.38
N SER A 118 9.55 7.17 5.17
CA SER A 118 10.58 6.22 5.63
C SER A 118 10.08 5.19 6.64
N ASN A 119 8.85 5.31 7.11
CA ASN A 119 8.24 4.46 8.12
C ASN A 119 9.16 4.28 9.34
N ASP A 120 9.33 3.08 9.88
CA ASP A 120 10.19 2.78 11.03
C ASP A 120 11.71 2.75 10.73
N GLY A 121 12.09 3.18 9.53
CA GLY A 121 13.49 3.26 9.11
C GLY A 121 14.13 1.92 8.73
N THR A 122 13.37 0.85 8.55
CA THR A 122 13.88 -0.49 8.24
C THR A 122 14.89 -0.49 7.08
N PHE A 123 14.60 0.20 5.97
CA PHE A 123 15.50 0.29 4.82
C PHE A 123 16.67 1.23 5.08
N LEU A 124 16.41 2.39 5.64
CA LEU A 124 17.48 3.36 5.98
C LEU A 124 18.48 2.80 6.99
N LYS A 125 18.04 1.95 7.91
CA LYS A 125 18.92 1.28 8.88
C LYS A 125 19.93 0.36 8.19
N VAL A 126 19.53 -0.36 7.15
CA VAL A 126 20.43 -1.19 6.35
C VAL A 126 21.44 -0.30 5.62
N LEU A 127 20.98 0.75 4.96
CA LEU A 127 21.83 1.69 4.23
C LEU A 127 22.81 2.43 5.15
N HIS A 128 22.33 2.85 6.34
CA HIS A 128 23.20 3.49 7.36
C HIS A 128 24.31 2.55 7.84
N ARG A 129 23.98 1.26 8.10
CA ARG A 129 24.97 0.25 8.50
C ARG A 129 26.01 0.00 7.42
N ARG A 130 25.69 0.21 6.16
CA ARG A 130 26.59 0.10 4.99
C ARG A 130 27.41 1.38 4.74
N GLY A 131 27.30 2.40 5.61
CA GLY A 131 28.14 3.60 5.57
C GLY A 131 27.55 4.78 4.80
N HIS A 132 26.28 4.73 4.42
CA HIS A 132 25.58 5.88 3.84
C HIS A 132 25.14 6.86 4.92
N LYS A 133 25.02 8.15 4.57
CA LYS A 133 24.39 9.19 5.39
C LYS A 133 22.90 9.18 5.08
N VAL A 134 22.06 8.92 6.06
CA VAL A 134 20.62 8.75 5.85
C VAL A 134 19.79 9.78 6.59
N LEU A 135 18.67 10.16 6.02
CA LEU A 135 17.62 10.96 6.63
C LEU A 135 16.25 10.43 6.18
N GLY A 136 15.37 10.17 7.14
CA GLY A 136 13.98 9.81 6.89
C GLY A 136 13.05 11.01 7.04
N VAL A 137 11.93 10.99 6.32
CA VAL A 137 10.77 11.88 6.53
C VAL A 137 9.53 11.01 6.59
N ASP A 138 8.75 11.11 7.67
CA ASP A 138 7.50 10.34 7.83
C ASP A 138 6.50 11.14 8.67
N PRO A 139 5.23 11.33 8.23
CA PRO A 139 4.27 12.13 8.97
C PRO A 139 3.79 11.46 10.26
N ALA A 140 3.86 10.14 10.37
CA ALA A 140 3.40 9.40 11.54
C ALA A 140 4.35 9.58 12.73
N VAL A 141 3.97 10.42 13.68
CA VAL A 141 4.81 10.79 14.85
C VAL A 141 5.22 9.56 15.66
N ASN A 142 4.30 8.60 15.85
CA ASN A 142 4.57 7.34 16.57
C ASN A 142 5.57 6.46 15.84
N ILE A 143 5.53 6.41 14.52
CA ILE A 143 6.42 5.62 13.67
C ILE A 143 7.81 6.28 13.61
N GLY A 144 7.86 7.59 13.35
CA GLY A 144 9.12 8.35 13.33
C GLY A 144 9.88 8.28 14.67
N LYS A 145 9.16 8.12 15.80
CA LYS A 145 9.78 7.84 17.09
C LYS A 145 10.51 6.49 17.08
N VAL A 146 9.88 5.42 16.58
CA VAL A 146 10.51 4.08 16.47
C VAL A 146 11.75 4.15 15.58
N ALA A 147 11.70 4.86 14.45
CA ALA A 147 12.86 5.05 13.57
C ALA A 147 14.02 5.73 14.31
N ARG A 148 13.78 6.85 15.01
CA ARG A 148 14.81 7.57 15.78
C ARG A 148 15.40 6.71 16.92
N GLU A 149 14.58 5.96 17.64
CA GLU A 149 15.01 5.03 18.69
C GLU A 149 15.87 3.89 18.13
N SER A 150 15.68 3.52 16.87
CA SER A 150 16.51 2.55 16.15
C SER A 150 17.81 3.14 15.55
N GLY A 151 18.06 4.43 15.75
CA GLY A 151 19.27 5.13 15.28
C GLY A 151 19.14 5.75 13.88
N VAL A 152 17.94 5.83 13.31
CA VAL A 152 17.68 6.45 12.00
C VAL A 152 17.16 7.88 12.20
N PRO A 153 17.92 8.93 11.82
CA PRO A 153 17.44 10.31 11.85
C PRO A 153 16.18 10.45 11.02
N THR A 154 15.09 10.95 11.63
CA THR A 154 13.78 11.04 10.95
C THR A 154 13.07 12.33 11.36
N VAL A 155 12.63 13.11 10.37
CA VAL A 155 11.76 14.28 10.51
C VAL A 155 10.31 13.79 10.48
N SER A 156 9.51 14.18 11.49
CA SER A 156 8.08 13.83 11.52
C SER A 156 7.26 14.95 10.93
N ASP A 157 7.04 14.91 9.61
CA ASP A 157 6.27 15.90 8.86
C ASP A 157 5.81 15.30 7.52
N PHE A 158 4.80 15.90 6.90
CA PHE A 158 4.39 15.59 5.53
C PHE A 158 5.41 16.15 4.53
N PHE A 159 5.95 15.28 3.68
CA PHE A 159 6.91 15.73 2.68
C PHE A 159 6.24 16.60 1.61
N SER A 160 6.84 17.73 1.32
CA SER A 160 6.38 18.72 0.36
C SER A 160 7.57 19.47 -0.24
N VAL A 161 7.33 20.26 -1.29
CA VAL A 161 8.38 21.13 -1.87
C VAL A 161 8.91 22.13 -0.85
N ASN A 162 8.09 22.59 0.09
CA ASN A 162 8.53 23.54 1.13
C ASN A 162 9.46 22.85 2.13
N LEU A 163 9.07 21.69 2.66
CA LEU A 163 9.93 20.90 3.54
C LEU A 163 11.24 20.53 2.84
N ALA A 164 11.18 20.12 1.57
CA ALA A 164 12.37 19.80 0.79
C ALA A 164 13.37 20.95 0.72
N ARG A 165 12.91 22.18 0.50
CA ARG A 165 13.75 23.39 0.50
C ARG A 165 14.41 23.63 1.85
N ASP A 166 13.67 23.41 2.94
CA ASP A 166 14.21 23.59 4.30
C ASP A 166 15.24 22.50 4.65
N LEU A 167 14.99 21.25 4.22
CA LEU A 167 15.97 20.17 4.38
C LEU A 167 17.26 20.46 3.61
N VAL A 168 17.18 20.92 2.37
CA VAL A 168 18.34 21.24 1.54
C VAL A 168 19.17 22.39 2.15
N LYS A 169 18.55 23.40 2.75
CA LYS A 169 19.27 24.47 3.47
C LYS A 169 20.11 23.91 4.63
N ASN A 170 19.62 22.89 5.34
CA ASN A 170 20.22 22.33 6.54
C ASN A 170 21.17 21.17 6.27
N HIS A 171 20.92 20.35 5.20
CA HIS A 171 21.62 19.10 4.94
C HIS A 171 22.35 19.04 3.59
N GLN A 172 22.25 20.09 2.75
CA GLN A 172 22.65 20.05 1.34
C GLN A 172 21.74 19.13 0.50
N LYS A 173 22.04 19.00 -0.80
CA LYS A 173 21.31 18.09 -1.71
C LYS A 173 21.76 16.66 -1.51
N PHE A 174 20.86 15.74 -1.79
CA PHE A 174 21.05 14.31 -1.60
C PHE A 174 21.48 13.63 -2.91
N ASP A 175 22.39 12.66 -2.80
CA ASP A 175 22.81 11.83 -3.92
C ASP A 175 21.70 10.87 -4.35
N VAL A 176 20.86 10.45 -3.39
CA VAL A 176 19.73 9.56 -3.63
C VAL A 176 18.50 10.06 -2.87
N VAL A 177 17.37 10.14 -3.56
CA VAL A 177 16.06 10.39 -2.93
C VAL A 177 15.13 9.23 -3.22
N ILE A 178 14.64 8.60 -2.17
CA ILE A 178 13.81 7.39 -2.24
C ILE A 178 12.38 7.72 -1.83
N ALA A 179 11.38 7.21 -2.59
CA ALA A 179 9.98 7.26 -2.23
C ALA A 179 9.37 5.86 -2.47
N ARG A 180 9.24 5.08 -1.39
CA ARG A 180 8.84 3.68 -1.45
C ARG A 180 7.41 3.50 -0.94
N ASN A 181 6.51 3.10 -1.84
CA ASN A 181 5.09 2.93 -1.53
C ASN A 181 4.45 4.15 -0.83
N VAL A 182 4.91 5.37 -1.18
CA VAL A 182 4.38 6.62 -0.67
C VAL A 182 3.63 7.42 -1.73
N LEU A 183 4.06 7.36 -2.99
CA LEU A 183 3.43 8.12 -4.08
C LEU A 183 1.94 7.78 -4.27
N PRO A 184 1.49 6.51 -4.08
CA PRO A 184 0.08 6.19 -4.13
C PRO A 184 -0.78 6.91 -3.09
N HIS A 185 -0.19 7.35 -1.97
CA HIS A 185 -0.89 7.94 -0.83
C HIS A 185 -0.98 9.47 -0.86
N VAL A 186 -0.31 10.12 -1.80
CA VAL A 186 -0.13 11.57 -1.78
C VAL A 186 -1.20 12.28 -2.59
N SER A 187 -1.99 13.16 -1.94
CA SER A 187 -3.00 13.97 -2.62
C SER A 187 -2.39 15.04 -3.53
N ASP A 188 -1.34 15.74 -3.08
CA ASP A 188 -0.55 16.69 -3.87
C ASP A 188 0.75 16.08 -4.38
N LEU A 189 0.62 15.17 -5.35
CA LEU A 189 1.76 14.48 -5.96
C LEU A 189 2.71 15.46 -6.67
N HIS A 190 2.19 16.58 -7.17
CA HIS A 190 3.00 17.64 -7.79
C HIS A 190 3.98 18.27 -6.79
N SER A 191 3.54 18.60 -5.60
CA SER A 191 4.40 19.14 -4.54
C SER A 191 5.49 18.14 -4.13
N VAL A 192 5.12 16.84 -4.01
CA VAL A 192 6.09 15.80 -3.63
C VAL A 192 7.14 15.58 -4.70
N ILE A 193 6.77 15.45 -5.99
CA ILE A 193 7.74 15.26 -7.07
C ILE A 193 8.62 16.52 -7.26
N ALA A 194 8.04 17.72 -7.12
CA ALA A 194 8.82 18.97 -7.09
C ALA A 194 9.83 18.99 -5.93
N GLY A 195 9.42 18.55 -4.75
CA GLY A 195 10.27 18.44 -3.56
C GLY A 195 11.40 17.41 -3.74
N ILE A 196 11.12 16.29 -4.37
CA ILE A 196 12.14 15.27 -4.70
C ILE A 196 13.18 15.87 -5.64
N LYS A 197 12.76 16.56 -6.71
CA LYS A 197 13.66 17.28 -7.61
C LYS A 197 14.53 18.29 -6.89
N GLU A 198 13.94 19.13 -6.04
CA GLU A 198 14.67 20.13 -5.24
C GLU A 198 15.72 19.50 -4.33
N SER A 199 15.41 18.32 -3.77
CA SER A 199 16.29 17.61 -2.85
C SER A 199 17.45 16.91 -3.56
N LEU A 200 17.37 16.61 -4.87
CA LEU A 200 18.38 15.87 -5.60
C LEU A 200 19.63 16.73 -5.93
N ALA A 201 20.80 16.12 -5.76
CA ALA A 201 22.04 16.61 -6.36
C ALA A 201 21.97 16.56 -7.89
N VAL A 202 22.89 17.23 -8.58
CA VAL A 202 22.89 17.35 -10.05
C VAL A 202 22.94 15.96 -10.71
N ASP A 203 23.81 15.07 -10.20
CA ASP A 203 23.95 13.70 -10.69
C ASP A 203 23.20 12.69 -9.79
N GLY A 204 22.23 13.18 -9.01
CA GLY A 204 21.47 12.39 -8.06
C GLY A 204 20.43 11.50 -8.74
N ILE A 205 20.01 10.46 -8.01
CA ILE A 205 19.05 9.45 -8.47
C ILE A 205 17.80 9.51 -7.59
N ALA A 206 16.62 9.61 -8.21
CA ALA A 206 15.34 9.39 -7.54
C ALA A 206 14.91 7.92 -7.75
N ILE A 207 14.42 7.28 -6.69
CA ILE A 207 13.97 5.89 -6.70
C ILE A 207 12.53 5.83 -6.21
N PHE A 208 11.64 5.33 -7.06
CA PHE A 208 10.21 5.21 -6.75
C PHE A 208 9.80 3.74 -6.72
N GLU A 209 9.33 3.27 -5.56
CA GLU A 209 8.69 1.96 -5.44
C GLU A 209 7.18 2.14 -5.34
N PHE A 210 6.44 1.40 -6.15
CA PHE A 210 4.97 1.43 -6.19
C PHE A 210 4.40 0.10 -6.65
N HIS A 211 3.23 -0.26 -6.10
CA HIS A 211 2.48 -1.44 -6.54
C HIS A 211 2.08 -1.30 -8.01
N ARG A 212 2.34 -2.33 -8.81
CA ARG A 212 2.23 -2.33 -10.27
C ARG A 212 0.77 -2.41 -10.71
N ALA A 213 0.31 -1.46 -11.51
CA ALA A 213 -1.05 -1.49 -12.05
C ALA A 213 -1.28 -2.63 -13.07
N ASP A 214 -0.24 -3.12 -13.73
CA ASP A 214 -0.32 -4.32 -14.59
C ASP A 214 -0.62 -5.58 -13.77
N MET A 215 0.05 -5.79 -12.62
CA MET A 215 -0.27 -6.87 -11.69
C MET A 215 -1.68 -6.73 -11.11
N ILE A 216 -2.09 -5.51 -10.78
CA ILE A 216 -3.46 -5.24 -10.29
C ILE A 216 -4.48 -5.69 -11.36
N LEU A 217 -4.22 -5.36 -12.62
CA LEU A 217 -5.11 -5.68 -13.74
C LEU A 217 -5.14 -7.18 -14.04
N GLU A 218 -3.96 -7.83 -14.14
CA GLU A 218 -3.83 -9.24 -14.53
C GLU A 218 -4.26 -10.21 -13.43
N GLU A 219 -3.88 -9.91 -12.18
CA GLU A 219 -4.11 -10.79 -11.03
C GLU A 219 -5.32 -10.38 -10.19
N LEU A 220 -6.05 -9.37 -10.65
CA LEU A 220 -7.31 -8.91 -10.04
C LEU A 220 -7.13 -8.35 -8.62
N HIS A 221 -6.06 -7.61 -8.33
CA HIS A 221 -5.80 -7.06 -7.00
C HIS A 221 -6.73 -5.88 -6.62
N TYR A 222 -8.05 -6.03 -6.78
CA TYR A 222 -9.02 -4.99 -6.40
C TYR A 222 -9.01 -4.67 -4.90
N ASP A 223 -8.49 -5.57 -4.09
CA ASP A 223 -8.29 -5.38 -2.66
C ASP A 223 -7.24 -4.32 -2.34
N SER A 224 -6.40 -3.95 -3.31
CA SER A 224 -5.47 -2.82 -3.19
C SER A 224 -6.15 -1.45 -3.34
N ILE A 225 -7.45 -1.41 -3.67
CA ILE A 225 -8.27 -0.20 -3.73
C ILE A 225 -8.79 0.08 -2.32
N TYR A 226 -8.28 1.11 -1.67
CA TYR A 226 -8.74 1.63 -0.38
C TYR A 226 -8.34 3.11 -0.26
N HIS A 227 -8.95 3.86 0.65
CA HIS A 227 -8.87 5.33 0.69
C HIS A 227 -7.48 5.92 0.83
N GLU A 228 -6.51 5.13 1.29
CA GLU A 228 -5.10 5.54 1.36
C GLU A 228 -4.39 5.44 0.01
N HIS A 229 -4.87 4.63 -0.95
CA HIS A 229 -4.29 4.43 -2.27
C HIS A 229 -4.99 5.32 -3.31
N LEU A 230 -4.62 6.60 -3.35
CA LEU A 230 -5.21 7.58 -4.27
C LEU A 230 -4.94 7.27 -5.76
N TYR A 231 -3.93 6.43 -6.04
CA TYR A 231 -3.56 6.04 -7.40
C TYR A 231 -3.25 4.54 -7.47
N LEU A 232 -3.63 3.94 -8.60
CA LEU A 232 -3.10 2.66 -9.05
C LEU A 232 -2.08 2.97 -10.15
N HIS A 233 -0.80 3.05 -9.75
CA HIS A 233 0.24 3.52 -10.64
C HIS A 233 0.69 2.46 -11.65
N SER A 234 0.64 2.81 -12.94
CA SER A 234 1.45 2.18 -13.98
C SER A 234 2.81 2.88 -14.07
N LEU A 235 3.80 2.22 -14.67
CA LEU A 235 5.08 2.84 -14.99
C LEU A 235 4.86 4.10 -15.83
N LYS A 236 3.98 4.03 -16.84
CA LYS A 236 3.59 5.18 -17.67
C LYS A 236 3.02 6.33 -16.84
N SER A 237 2.21 6.07 -15.82
CA SER A 237 1.62 7.13 -14.99
C SER A 237 2.68 7.83 -14.13
N ILE A 238 3.65 7.08 -13.60
CA ILE A 238 4.78 7.62 -12.85
C ILE A 238 5.69 8.43 -13.76
N GLU A 239 6.01 7.92 -14.95
CA GLU A 239 6.80 8.66 -15.95
C GLU A 239 6.10 9.97 -16.34
N ASN A 240 4.79 9.95 -16.54
CA ASN A 240 4.02 11.14 -16.91
C ASN A 240 4.14 12.27 -15.87
N ILE A 241 4.16 11.96 -14.59
CA ILE A 241 4.34 12.99 -13.55
C ILE A 241 5.81 13.36 -13.38
N ALA A 242 6.73 12.39 -13.36
CA ALA A 242 8.15 12.61 -13.16
C ALA A 242 8.76 13.48 -14.29
N ASN A 243 8.41 13.20 -15.56
CA ASN A 243 8.88 13.92 -16.74
C ASN A 243 8.50 15.42 -16.71
N ARG A 244 7.37 15.79 -16.10
CA ARG A 244 6.98 17.21 -15.94
C ARG A 244 7.99 17.99 -15.09
N TYR A 245 8.76 17.30 -14.26
CA TYR A 245 9.79 17.87 -13.40
C TYR A 245 11.21 17.59 -13.91
N GLY A 246 11.35 16.99 -15.09
CA GLY A 246 12.64 16.66 -15.70
C GLY A 246 13.32 15.44 -15.09
N LEU A 247 12.58 14.61 -14.37
CA LEU A 247 13.04 13.31 -13.90
C LEU A 247 12.76 12.27 -14.96
N LEU A 248 13.80 11.70 -15.57
CA LEU A 248 13.74 10.76 -16.68
C LEU A 248 14.05 9.36 -16.20
N ALA A 249 13.16 8.40 -16.47
CA ALA A 249 13.38 7.01 -16.11
C ALA A 249 14.53 6.42 -16.95
N PHE A 250 15.43 5.66 -16.31
CA PHE A 250 16.51 4.97 -17.00
C PHE A 250 16.58 3.48 -16.70
N ASP A 251 15.97 3.03 -15.57
CA ASP A 251 15.98 1.62 -15.20
C ASP A 251 14.74 1.27 -14.35
N VAL A 252 14.41 -0.03 -14.26
CA VAL A 252 13.36 -0.56 -13.39
C VAL A 252 13.73 -1.97 -12.92
N ASP A 253 13.48 -2.24 -11.64
CA ASP A 253 13.54 -3.57 -11.04
C ASP A 253 12.15 -3.97 -10.52
N GLU A 254 12.02 -5.25 -10.16
CA GLU A 254 10.84 -5.78 -9.47
C GLU A 254 11.11 -5.97 -7.99
N SER A 255 10.06 -5.79 -7.18
CA SER A 255 10.08 -5.97 -5.73
C SER A 255 8.93 -6.90 -5.33
N PRO A 256 9.14 -7.79 -4.33
CA PRO A 256 8.09 -8.66 -3.81
C PRO A 256 7.08 -7.93 -2.91
N ILE A 257 7.30 -6.64 -2.65
CA ILE A 257 6.44 -5.85 -1.77
C ILE A 257 5.06 -5.65 -2.40
N SER A 258 4.04 -5.60 -1.56
CA SER A 258 2.63 -5.41 -1.96
C SER A 258 2.04 -6.47 -2.90
N GLY A 259 2.70 -7.63 -3.05
CA GLY A 259 2.31 -8.65 -4.01
C GLY A 259 2.84 -8.41 -5.43
N GLY A 260 3.86 -7.56 -5.57
CA GLY A 260 4.53 -7.18 -6.80
C GLY A 260 4.55 -5.66 -7.01
N SER A 261 5.74 -5.08 -6.90
CA SER A 261 5.97 -3.66 -7.11
C SER A 261 7.07 -3.42 -8.16
N PHE A 262 7.03 -2.27 -8.82
CA PHE A 262 8.17 -1.74 -9.53
C PHE A 262 9.03 -0.88 -8.60
N VAL A 263 10.35 -0.95 -8.80
CA VAL A 263 11.32 0.01 -8.29
C VAL A 263 11.92 0.71 -9.50
N ALA A 264 11.44 1.91 -9.80
CA ALA A 264 11.85 2.67 -10.97
C ALA A 264 12.88 3.74 -10.59
N TYR A 265 13.90 3.87 -11.43
CA TYR A 265 15.05 4.75 -11.21
C TYR A 265 15.03 5.92 -12.19
N PHE A 266 15.16 7.13 -11.65
CA PHE A 266 15.06 8.38 -12.39
C PHE A 266 16.30 9.25 -12.19
N SER A 267 16.67 10.02 -13.20
CA SER A 267 17.76 10.99 -13.16
C SER A 267 17.31 12.33 -13.77
N LEU A 268 17.96 13.43 -13.38
CA LEU A 268 17.82 14.73 -14.04
C LEU A 268 18.57 14.80 -15.37
N SER A 269 19.52 13.88 -15.59
CA SER A 269 20.28 13.74 -16.83
C SER A 269 19.74 12.61 -17.67
N VAL A 270 19.87 12.72 -18.99
CA VAL A 270 19.54 11.63 -19.91
C VAL A 270 20.57 10.51 -19.76
N LEU A 271 20.13 9.35 -19.26
CA LEU A 271 20.92 8.15 -19.17
C LEU A 271 20.44 7.10 -20.18
N ALA A 272 21.28 6.11 -20.46
CA ALA A 272 20.89 5.00 -21.33
C ALA A 272 19.80 4.16 -20.63
N GLU A 273 18.71 3.91 -21.34
CA GLU A 273 17.61 3.09 -20.83
C GLU A 273 18.00 1.62 -20.78
N SER A 274 17.68 0.97 -19.65
CA SER A 274 17.90 -0.46 -19.48
C SER A 274 16.96 -1.32 -20.34
N PRO A 275 17.35 -2.58 -20.62
CA PRO A 275 16.44 -3.55 -21.26
C PRO A 275 15.19 -3.82 -20.42
N SER A 276 15.30 -3.85 -19.08
CA SER A 276 14.17 -4.06 -18.16
C SER A 276 13.14 -2.94 -18.25
N LEU A 277 13.57 -1.69 -18.33
CA LEU A 277 12.65 -0.55 -18.52
C LEU A 277 11.87 -0.65 -19.82
N LYS A 278 12.54 -1.02 -20.92
CA LYS A 278 11.89 -1.20 -22.23
C LYS A 278 10.87 -2.35 -22.18
N ALA A 279 11.27 -3.50 -21.61
CA ALA A 279 10.40 -4.66 -21.47
C ALA A 279 9.16 -4.35 -20.61
N ALA A 280 9.31 -3.61 -19.49
CA ALA A 280 8.20 -3.20 -18.65
C ALA A 280 7.20 -2.30 -19.39
N ARG A 281 7.69 -1.34 -20.18
CA ARG A 281 6.82 -0.47 -21.02
C ARG A 281 6.10 -1.28 -22.13
N GLU A 282 6.78 -2.23 -22.75
CA GLU A 282 6.20 -3.12 -23.77
C GLU A 282 5.10 -4.00 -23.14
N HIS A 283 5.34 -4.54 -21.96
CA HIS A 283 4.35 -5.31 -21.21
C HIS A 283 3.11 -4.49 -20.89
N GLU A 284 3.25 -3.31 -20.27
CA GLU A 284 2.11 -2.41 -20.00
C GLU A 284 1.35 -2.03 -21.27
N SER A 285 2.06 -1.84 -22.38
CA SER A 285 1.44 -1.54 -23.67
C SER A 285 0.65 -2.72 -24.22
N SER A 286 1.16 -3.94 -24.09
CA SER A 286 0.48 -5.17 -24.52
C SER A 286 -0.83 -5.42 -23.78
N LEU A 287 -0.88 -5.07 -22.51
CA LEU A 287 -2.07 -5.13 -21.66
C LEU A 287 -3.07 -4.02 -21.93
N GLN A 288 -2.69 -3.04 -22.76
CA GLN A 288 -3.51 -1.85 -22.99
C GLN A 288 -3.89 -1.14 -21.68
N ILE A 289 -2.94 -1.07 -20.72
CA ILE A 289 -3.18 -0.56 -19.35
C ILE A 289 -3.74 0.86 -19.32
N GLY A 290 -3.54 1.62 -20.41
CA GLY A 290 -4.11 2.96 -20.58
C GLY A 290 -5.54 2.96 -21.14
N SER A 291 -6.14 1.85 -21.55
CA SER A 291 -7.46 1.80 -22.16
C SER A 291 -8.58 1.77 -21.13
N LEU A 292 -9.75 2.32 -21.46
CA LEU A 292 -10.94 2.24 -20.62
C LEU A 292 -11.46 0.80 -20.59
N ASP A 293 -11.46 0.12 -21.73
CA ASP A 293 -12.00 -1.24 -21.87
C ASP A 293 -11.28 -2.27 -20.99
N ALA A 294 -9.94 -2.14 -20.84
CA ALA A 294 -9.18 -3.03 -19.97
C ALA A 294 -9.64 -2.91 -18.50
N TRP A 295 -9.87 -1.68 -18.05
CA TRP A 295 -10.30 -1.41 -16.67
C TRP A 295 -11.80 -1.69 -16.44
N GLN A 296 -12.64 -1.59 -17.46
CA GLN A 296 -14.03 -2.04 -17.38
C GLN A 296 -14.10 -3.55 -17.21
N ARG A 297 -13.32 -4.33 -17.98
CA ARG A 297 -13.21 -5.79 -17.77
C ARG A 297 -12.68 -6.13 -16.38
N PHE A 298 -11.70 -5.37 -15.88
CA PHE A 298 -11.23 -5.52 -14.49
C PHE A 298 -12.38 -5.34 -13.50
N ALA A 299 -13.21 -4.32 -13.66
CA ALA A 299 -14.33 -4.04 -12.78
C ALA A 299 -15.39 -5.14 -12.80
N GLU A 300 -15.71 -5.67 -13.98
CA GLU A 300 -16.62 -6.81 -14.15
C GLU A 300 -16.07 -8.06 -13.45
N ASN A 301 -14.78 -8.39 -13.70
CA ASN A 301 -14.12 -9.53 -13.07
C ASN A 301 -14.03 -9.38 -11.53
N ALA A 302 -13.78 -8.17 -11.03
CA ALA A 302 -13.75 -7.89 -9.59
C ALA A 302 -15.12 -8.14 -8.95
N THR A 303 -16.19 -7.70 -9.61
CA THR A 303 -17.56 -7.90 -9.14
C THR A 303 -17.91 -9.40 -9.07
N ASP A 304 -17.58 -10.15 -10.11
CA ASP A 304 -17.79 -11.60 -10.14
C ASP A 304 -16.95 -12.33 -9.08
N HIS A 305 -15.71 -11.91 -8.89
CA HIS A 305 -14.82 -12.47 -7.88
C HIS A 305 -15.36 -12.23 -6.46
N ILE A 306 -15.82 -11.01 -6.15
CA ILE A 306 -16.41 -10.66 -4.85
C ILE A 306 -17.58 -11.62 -4.53
N LEU A 307 -18.47 -11.86 -5.50
CA LEU A 307 -19.58 -12.79 -5.32
C LEU A 307 -19.11 -14.23 -5.10
N LYS A 308 -18.14 -14.71 -5.87
CA LYS A 308 -17.57 -16.05 -5.71
C LYS A 308 -16.91 -16.22 -4.34
N PHE A 309 -16.10 -15.26 -3.91
CA PHE A 309 -15.45 -15.28 -2.61
C PHE A 309 -16.47 -15.33 -1.47
N ARG A 310 -17.50 -14.46 -1.51
CA ARG A 310 -18.61 -14.49 -0.56
C ARG A 310 -19.27 -15.87 -0.51
N ASN A 311 -19.60 -16.44 -1.67
CA ASN A 311 -20.32 -17.72 -1.75
C ASN A 311 -19.49 -18.87 -1.15
N ILE A 312 -18.16 -18.89 -1.32
CA ILE A 312 -17.29 -19.90 -0.70
C ILE A 312 -17.36 -19.77 0.83
N VAL A 313 -17.25 -18.59 1.38
CA VAL A 313 -17.28 -18.35 2.85
C VAL A 313 -18.67 -18.71 3.41
N VAL A 314 -19.75 -18.25 2.78
CA VAL A 314 -21.12 -18.54 3.21
C VAL A 314 -21.45 -20.04 3.07
N GLY A 315 -20.92 -20.69 2.04
CA GLY A 315 -21.03 -22.14 1.87
C GLY A 315 -20.41 -22.92 3.04
N ALA A 316 -19.21 -22.55 3.46
CA ALA A 316 -18.57 -23.16 4.63
C ALA A 316 -19.36 -22.95 5.93
N ILE A 317 -19.99 -21.78 6.11
CA ILE A 317 -20.89 -21.53 7.25
C ILE A 317 -22.12 -22.43 7.23
N SER A 318 -22.71 -22.65 6.04
CA SER A 318 -23.88 -23.53 5.90
C SER A 318 -23.59 -24.99 6.27
N GLU A 319 -22.31 -25.37 6.21
CA GLU A 319 -21.78 -26.66 6.68
C GLU A 319 -21.41 -26.67 8.17
N ASN A 320 -21.77 -25.59 8.92
CA ASN A 320 -21.44 -25.37 10.33
C ASN A 320 -19.93 -25.32 10.63
N LYS A 321 -19.11 -24.95 9.64
CA LYS A 321 -17.66 -24.78 9.80
C LYS A 321 -17.35 -23.46 10.55
N ARG A 322 -16.37 -23.53 11.45
CA ARG A 322 -15.87 -22.39 12.19
C ARG A 322 -14.76 -21.72 11.38
N ILE A 323 -14.94 -20.45 11.08
CA ILE A 323 -14.07 -19.69 10.18
C ILE A 323 -13.33 -18.61 10.97
N ILE A 324 -12.02 -18.52 10.77
CA ILE A 324 -11.22 -17.35 11.16
C ILE A 324 -10.56 -16.73 9.92
N GLY A 325 -10.19 -15.45 10.05
CA GLY A 325 -9.31 -14.79 9.09
C GLY A 325 -7.86 -14.82 9.54
N PHE A 326 -6.90 -14.67 8.60
CA PHE A 326 -5.49 -14.47 8.91
C PHE A 326 -4.93 -13.30 8.13
N GLY A 327 -4.49 -12.25 8.86
CA GLY A 327 -3.95 -10.99 8.38
C GLY A 327 -4.98 -9.86 8.32
N ALA A 328 -5.01 -8.99 9.33
CA ALA A 328 -5.85 -7.79 9.39
C ALA A 328 -5.14 -6.61 8.71
N SER A 329 -5.02 -6.65 7.38
CA SER A 329 -4.38 -5.61 6.56
C SER A 329 -5.41 -4.61 5.99
N ALA A 330 -4.95 -3.50 5.43
CA ALA A 330 -5.82 -2.59 4.68
C ALA A 330 -6.52 -3.32 3.52
N ARG A 331 -5.80 -4.20 2.82
CA ARG A 331 -6.35 -5.02 1.73
C ARG A 331 -7.46 -5.95 2.20
N SER A 332 -7.29 -6.56 3.39
CA SER A 332 -8.34 -7.41 3.98
C SER A 332 -9.62 -6.64 4.28
N SER A 333 -9.52 -5.36 4.63
CA SER A 333 -10.69 -4.49 4.84
C SER A 333 -11.51 -4.36 3.57
N THR A 334 -10.87 -4.09 2.42
CA THR A 334 -11.57 -4.00 1.12
C THR A 334 -12.20 -5.33 0.74
N LEU A 335 -11.47 -6.46 0.86
CA LEU A 335 -12.01 -7.80 0.57
C LEU A 335 -13.28 -8.10 1.39
N LEU A 336 -13.22 -7.88 2.69
CA LEU A 336 -14.31 -8.20 3.60
C LEU A 336 -15.53 -7.28 3.39
N ASN A 337 -15.29 -5.96 3.27
CA ASN A 337 -16.37 -4.99 3.09
C ASN A 337 -17.05 -5.16 1.72
N ALA A 338 -16.29 -5.34 0.65
CA ALA A 338 -16.84 -5.57 -0.69
C ALA A 338 -17.67 -6.88 -0.74
N ALA A 339 -17.18 -7.94 -0.10
CA ALA A 339 -17.91 -9.22 0.01
C ALA A 339 -19.01 -9.20 1.08
N GLN A 340 -19.20 -8.09 1.82
CA GLN A 340 -20.16 -7.97 2.92
C GLN A 340 -20.00 -9.10 3.97
N LEU A 341 -18.75 -9.44 4.30
CA LEU A 341 -18.40 -10.40 5.34
C LEU A 341 -18.11 -9.66 6.65
N CYS A 342 -18.63 -10.16 7.76
CA CYS A 342 -18.53 -9.51 9.07
C CYS A 342 -18.33 -10.54 10.21
N GLY A 343 -18.45 -10.11 11.46
CA GLY A 343 -18.29 -10.95 12.64
C GLY A 343 -19.27 -12.11 12.76
N ASP A 344 -20.41 -12.07 12.04
CA ASP A 344 -21.35 -13.21 11.96
C ASP A 344 -20.84 -14.33 11.03
N HIS A 345 -19.87 -14.03 10.17
CA HIS A 345 -19.29 -14.94 9.20
C HIS A 345 -17.91 -15.46 9.63
N ILE A 346 -17.11 -14.60 10.27
CA ILE A 346 -15.72 -14.86 10.65
C ILE A 346 -15.55 -14.54 12.14
N LEU A 347 -15.18 -15.53 12.93
CA LEU A 347 -15.14 -15.43 14.40
C LEU A 347 -14.12 -14.41 14.90
N ALA A 348 -12.95 -14.36 14.29
CA ALA A 348 -11.87 -13.44 14.61
C ALA A 348 -10.86 -13.38 13.45
N ILE A 349 -9.98 -12.36 13.44
CA ILE A 349 -8.87 -12.29 12.52
C ILE A 349 -7.56 -12.35 13.31
N ALA A 350 -6.73 -13.37 13.03
CA ALA A 350 -5.37 -13.45 13.53
C ALA A 350 -4.49 -12.39 12.86
N ASP A 351 -3.67 -11.68 13.62
CA ASP A 351 -2.65 -10.78 13.07
C ASP A 351 -1.36 -10.86 13.92
N ASN A 352 -0.21 -10.84 13.25
CA ASN A 352 1.09 -10.92 13.93
C ASN A 352 1.51 -9.58 14.57
N ASN A 353 0.83 -8.47 14.23
CA ASN A 353 1.09 -7.16 14.80
C ASN A 353 0.28 -6.96 16.11
N ALA A 354 0.98 -7.04 17.24
CA ALA A 354 0.39 -6.89 18.56
C ALA A 354 -0.33 -5.53 18.79
N TRP A 355 0.03 -4.48 18.05
CA TRP A 355 -0.63 -3.17 18.15
C TRP A 355 -2.08 -3.18 17.68
N LYS A 356 -2.46 -4.20 16.89
CA LYS A 356 -3.84 -4.36 16.38
C LYS A 356 -4.71 -5.23 17.29
N HIS A 357 -4.10 -5.99 18.19
CA HIS A 357 -4.86 -6.92 19.03
C HIS A 357 -5.91 -6.20 19.87
N SER A 358 -7.07 -6.83 20.04
CA SER A 358 -8.26 -6.30 20.71
C SER A 358 -8.96 -5.15 20.00
N LEU A 359 -8.49 -4.72 18.83
CA LEU A 359 -9.21 -3.77 17.98
C LEU A 359 -10.17 -4.51 17.03
N MET A 360 -11.11 -3.76 16.49
CA MET A 360 -12.12 -4.20 15.52
C MET A 360 -11.73 -3.73 14.12
N THR A 361 -12.01 -4.55 13.12
CA THR A 361 -11.84 -4.16 11.72
C THR A 361 -12.94 -3.18 11.29
N PRO A 362 -12.59 -2.11 10.55
CA PRO A 362 -13.57 -1.12 10.12
C PRO A 362 -14.57 -1.73 9.12
N GLY A 363 -15.84 -1.43 9.32
CA GLY A 363 -16.96 -1.88 8.48
C GLY A 363 -17.39 -3.34 8.71
N SER A 364 -16.47 -4.28 8.71
CA SER A 364 -16.75 -5.70 8.96
C SER A 364 -16.91 -6.05 10.45
N ALA A 365 -16.43 -5.21 11.35
CA ALA A 365 -16.59 -5.36 12.81
C ALA A 365 -16.13 -6.73 13.33
N ILE A 366 -14.98 -7.23 12.86
CA ILE A 366 -14.40 -8.49 13.30
C ILE A 366 -13.25 -8.18 14.27
N LYS A 367 -13.21 -8.87 15.43
CA LYS A 367 -12.16 -8.69 16.42
C LYS A 367 -10.81 -9.20 15.90
N ILE A 368 -9.76 -8.40 16.07
CA ILE A 368 -8.39 -8.80 15.80
C ILE A 368 -7.75 -9.38 17.05
N VAL A 369 -7.13 -10.55 16.91
CA VAL A 369 -6.55 -11.29 18.03
C VAL A 369 -5.15 -11.80 17.69
N SER A 370 -4.43 -12.33 18.67
CA SER A 370 -3.17 -13.03 18.40
C SER A 370 -3.42 -14.32 17.62
N PHE A 371 -2.38 -14.84 16.98
CA PHE A 371 -2.44 -16.10 16.23
C PHE A 371 -2.88 -17.26 17.14
N ASP A 372 -2.32 -17.37 18.35
CA ASP A 372 -2.66 -18.43 19.30
C ASP A 372 -4.10 -18.33 19.81
N GLU A 373 -4.59 -17.10 20.09
CA GLU A 373 -5.99 -16.87 20.46
C GLU A 373 -6.94 -17.29 19.35
N ALA A 374 -6.62 -16.98 18.07
CA ALA A 374 -7.43 -17.39 16.94
C ALA A 374 -7.49 -18.91 16.78
N LEU A 375 -6.37 -19.62 16.92
CA LEU A 375 -6.33 -21.08 16.83
C LEU A 375 -7.04 -21.76 18.04
N SER A 376 -7.05 -21.11 19.22
CA SER A 376 -7.79 -21.62 20.38
C SER A 376 -9.30 -21.71 20.15
N LEU A 377 -9.81 -20.94 19.19
CA LEU A 377 -11.19 -21.05 18.70
C LEU A 377 -11.46 -22.35 17.93
N ARG A 378 -10.45 -23.17 17.65
CA ARG A 378 -10.50 -24.42 16.88
C ARG A 378 -11.20 -24.26 15.54
N PRO A 379 -10.67 -23.43 14.62
CA PRO A 379 -11.27 -23.22 13.32
C PRO A 379 -11.20 -24.48 12.46
N ASP A 380 -12.22 -24.66 11.62
CA ASP A 380 -12.23 -25.68 10.54
C ASP A 380 -11.69 -25.08 9.24
N VAL A 381 -11.84 -23.74 9.10
CA VAL A 381 -11.46 -22.97 7.91
C VAL A 381 -10.69 -21.73 8.29
N VAL A 382 -9.61 -21.44 7.57
CA VAL A 382 -8.87 -20.18 7.65
C VAL A 382 -8.99 -19.42 6.32
N VAL A 383 -9.49 -18.19 6.36
CA VAL A 383 -9.44 -17.27 5.21
C VAL A 383 -8.12 -16.53 5.22
N LEU A 384 -7.28 -16.72 4.21
CA LEU A 384 -5.96 -16.11 4.12
C LEU A 384 -6.06 -14.67 3.59
N LEU A 385 -6.43 -13.74 4.48
CA LEU A 385 -6.72 -12.36 4.13
C LEU A 385 -5.49 -11.56 3.69
N ALA A 386 -4.31 -11.86 4.27
CA ALA A 386 -3.04 -11.29 3.82
C ALA A 386 -2.34 -12.24 2.82
N TRP A 387 -3.04 -12.59 1.77
CA TRP A 387 -2.68 -13.59 0.76
C TRP A 387 -1.31 -13.31 0.08
N ASN A 388 -0.90 -12.05 -0.01
CA ASN A 388 0.42 -11.66 -0.53
C ASN A 388 1.60 -12.19 0.32
N PHE A 389 1.32 -12.70 1.53
CA PHE A 389 2.25 -13.43 2.41
C PHE A 389 1.90 -14.92 2.50
N LYS A 390 1.21 -15.49 1.52
CA LYS A 390 0.68 -16.86 1.53
C LYS A 390 1.70 -17.88 2.04
N SER A 391 2.90 -17.91 1.49
CA SER A 391 3.93 -18.90 1.84
C SER A 391 4.32 -18.83 3.32
N GLU A 392 4.46 -17.62 3.86
CA GLU A 392 4.81 -17.39 5.28
C GLU A 392 3.66 -17.83 6.20
N LEU A 393 2.43 -17.43 5.89
CA LEU A 393 1.26 -17.71 6.71
C LEU A 393 0.87 -19.20 6.68
N LEU A 394 0.96 -19.85 5.52
CA LEU A 394 0.75 -21.30 5.42
C LEU A 394 1.79 -22.09 6.23
N ALA A 395 3.05 -21.67 6.20
CA ALA A 395 4.09 -22.28 7.01
C ALA A 395 3.80 -22.11 8.51
N GLN A 396 3.31 -20.94 8.93
CA GLN A 396 2.92 -20.68 10.32
C GLN A 396 1.75 -21.57 10.76
N LEU A 397 0.71 -21.72 9.95
CA LEU A 397 -0.43 -22.62 10.21
C LEU A 397 0.03 -24.09 10.35
N LYS A 398 0.84 -24.59 9.43
CA LYS A 398 1.38 -25.95 9.46
C LYS A 398 2.23 -26.20 10.71
N ASN A 399 3.11 -25.27 11.05
CA ASN A 399 3.98 -25.39 12.24
C ASN A 399 3.19 -25.38 13.54
N ALA A 400 2.02 -24.75 13.58
CA ALA A 400 1.09 -24.75 14.71
C ALA A 400 0.19 -25.98 14.76
N GLY A 401 0.32 -26.91 13.80
CA GLY A 401 -0.48 -28.15 13.74
C GLY A 401 -1.92 -27.93 13.24
N PHE A 402 -2.21 -26.79 12.58
CA PHE A 402 -3.53 -26.63 11.96
C PHE A 402 -3.68 -27.64 10.81
N SER A 403 -4.82 -28.31 10.80
CA SER A 403 -5.24 -29.22 9.72
C SER A 403 -6.69 -28.90 9.38
N GLY A 404 -6.91 -28.39 8.16
CA GLY A 404 -8.24 -27.95 7.74
C GLY A 404 -8.19 -27.28 6.38
N GLU A 405 -9.24 -26.54 6.07
CA GLU A 405 -9.38 -25.81 4.82
C GLU A 405 -8.78 -24.41 4.92
N VAL A 406 -8.07 -23.98 3.88
CA VAL A 406 -7.58 -22.62 3.74
C VAL A 406 -8.18 -22.00 2.48
N ILE A 407 -8.99 -20.97 2.65
CA ILE A 407 -9.55 -20.18 1.54
C ILE A 407 -8.51 -19.14 1.13
N ILE A 408 -8.05 -19.24 -0.11
CA ILE A 408 -7.16 -18.27 -0.75
C ILE A 408 -8.01 -17.37 -1.64
N PRO A 409 -8.23 -16.10 -1.26
CA PRO A 409 -9.09 -15.20 -2.04
C PRO A 409 -8.45 -14.76 -3.35
N LEU A 410 -7.17 -14.42 -3.33
CA LEU A 410 -6.39 -13.86 -4.44
C LEU A 410 -4.97 -14.47 -4.46
N PRO A 411 -4.21 -14.38 -5.56
CA PRO A 411 -4.62 -13.83 -6.87
C PRO A 411 -5.52 -14.79 -7.65
N GLY A 412 -6.19 -14.25 -8.68
CA GLY A 412 -7.08 -15.00 -9.56
C GLY A 412 -8.39 -15.43 -8.88
N SER A 413 -8.96 -16.58 -9.27
CA SER A 413 -10.22 -17.05 -8.68
C SER A 413 -10.03 -17.56 -7.26
N PRO A 414 -10.97 -17.26 -6.33
CA PRO A 414 -10.88 -17.77 -4.97
C PRO A 414 -11.00 -19.29 -4.97
N HIS A 415 -10.18 -19.96 -4.16
CA HIS A 415 -10.10 -21.42 -4.09
C HIS A 415 -9.78 -21.89 -2.68
N ILE A 416 -9.94 -23.21 -2.46
CA ILE A 416 -9.67 -23.86 -1.18
C ILE A 416 -8.46 -24.77 -1.33
N GLU A 417 -7.52 -24.68 -0.38
CA GLU A 417 -6.41 -25.61 -0.19
C GLU A 417 -6.62 -26.41 1.11
N LEU A 418 -6.25 -27.68 1.12
CA LEU A 418 -6.21 -28.51 2.34
C LEU A 418 -4.79 -28.53 2.91
N ILE A 419 -4.63 -28.33 4.21
CA ILE A 419 -3.33 -28.38 4.89
C ILE A 419 -3.39 -29.21 6.17
#